data_00a597460f6d57c6be12ab517bca957d
#
_entry.id   00a597460f6d57c6be12ab517bca957d
#
_cell.length_a   1.000
_cell.length_b   1.000
_cell.length_c   1.000
_cell.angle_alpha   90.00
_cell.angle_beta   90.00
_cell.angle_gamma   90.00
#
_symmetry.space_group_name_H-M   'P 1'
#
loop_
_entity.id
_entity.type
_entity.pdbx_description
1 polymer ?
#
loop_
_entity_poly.entity_id
_entity_poly.type
_entity_poly.pdbx_seq_one_letter_code
_entity_poly.pdbx_strand_id
1 'polypeptide(L)'
;MKGIYTIIRKVLIMTLLLPFVGVLQSQAQVFAPLGAEWHYTYSGGPMSMGYTKITVVKDTLIDGRLCTKLQKEQHYAIYGNPELIHQVYGYDYVTQTDDMVQIFVDGQFYNLYDFGSEVGDVWTVFGRYFECEADYGTVHVVGKGTEKINGVSVRYVEVVDGQYSSWGYGDAIYGEPQQDTVKIIERVGPVGSFLFPRQKCEFDGGGESGLLRCYSDSELGQTNFTLTNTPCDYINSQNQSVEELALPSIEVYPNPCDGVVTIAFPTNGKFNICVYDRYGREVKALQSVINTIAIDMSDMPQGMYYLTASDGDSSLSKKIILK
;
A
#
# COMPACT_ATOMS: atom_id res chain seq x y z
N MET A 1 51.90 -81.48 -0.97
CA MET A 1 52.26 -80.39 -0.06
C MET A 1 51.29 -79.21 -0.27
N LYS A 2 50.74 -78.74 0.78
CA LYS A 2 49.50 -78.03 1.01
C LYS A 2 49.35 -76.68 0.22
N GLY A 3 48.32 -76.59 -0.65
CA GLY A 3 47.87 -75.34 -1.27
C GLY A 3 46.72 -74.74 -0.46
N ILE A 4 46.86 -73.48 -0.08
CA ILE A 4 45.89 -72.73 0.72
C ILE A 4 44.99 -72.03 -0.27
N TYR A 5 43.69 -72.41 -0.29
CA TYR A 5 42.65 -71.64 -1.02
C TYR A 5 42.19 -70.49 -0.22
N THR A 6 42.44 -69.29 -0.74
CA THR A 6 41.93 -68.06 -0.17
C THR A 6 40.57 -67.75 -0.81
N ILE A 7 39.47 -67.82 -0.01
CA ILE A 7 38.11 -67.44 -0.42
C ILE A 7 37.96 -65.94 -0.27
N ILE A 8 37.91 -65.21 -1.39
CA ILE A 8 37.58 -63.84 -1.41
C ILE A 8 36.05 -63.72 -1.32
N ARG A 9 35.54 -63.34 -0.14
CA ARG A 9 34.13 -62.97 0.06
C ARG A 9 33.90 -61.59 -0.54
N LYS A 10 33.20 -61.47 -1.67
CA LYS A 10 32.67 -60.29 -2.24
C LYS A 10 31.51 -59.82 -1.33
N VAL A 11 31.69 -58.81 -0.49
CA VAL A 11 30.64 -58.09 0.21
C VAL A 11 30.01 -57.11 -0.79
N LEU A 12 28.80 -57.44 -1.24
CA LEU A 12 27.98 -56.53 -2.05
C LEU A 12 27.38 -55.49 -1.14
N ILE A 13 27.95 -54.28 -1.10
CA ILE A 13 27.35 -53.15 -0.41
C ILE A 13 26.22 -52.60 -1.31
N MET A 14 25.02 -53.02 -1.01
CA MET A 14 23.80 -52.49 -1.59
C MET A 14 23.51 -51.15 -0.89
N THR A 15 23.99 -50.05 -1.47
CA THR A 15 23.63 -48.67 -1.04
C THR A 15 22.16 -48.44 -1.37
N LEU A 16 21.33 -48.50 -0.33
CA LEU A 16 19.92 -48.12 -0.38
C LEU A 16 19.86 -46.59 -0.59
N LEU A 17 19.69 -46.12 -1.82
CA LEU A 17 19.33 -44.77 -2.16
C LEU A 17 17.87 -44.56 -1.70
N LEU A 18 17.69 -44.14 -0.45
CA LEU A 18 16.44 -43.57 0.00
C LEU A 18 16.27 -42.24 -0.76
N PRO A 19 15.15 -42.04 -1.48
CA PRO A 19 14.86 -40.74 -2.01
C PRO A 19 14.66 -39.79 -0.80
N PHE A 20 15.54 -38.81 -0.68
CA PHE A 20 15.36 -37.68 0.25
C PHE A 20 14.16 -36.87 -0.29
N VAL A 21 12.97 -37.31 0.08
CA VAL A 21 11.80 -36.49 -0.08
C VAL A 21 12.01 -35.32 0.92
N GLY A 22 12.62 -34.27 0.41
CA GLY A 22 12.66 -32.99 1.13
C GLY A 22 11.23 -32.57 1.35
N VAL A 23 10.73 -32.80 2.55
CA VAL A 23 9.55 -32.09 3.03
C VAL A 23 9.97 -30.63 3.00
N LEU A 24 9.53 -29.89 1.99
CA LEU A 24 9.52 -28.43 2.02
C LEU A 24 8.62 -28.06 3.20
N GLN A 25 9.20 -27.99 4.39
CA GLN A 25 8.56 -27.28 5.49
C GLN A 25 8.40 -25.85 4.99
N SER A 26 7.17 -25.47 4.65
CA SER A 26 6.80 -24.07 4.53
C SER A 26 7.14 -23.46 5.89
N GLN A 27 8.27 -22.76 5.99
CA GLN A 27 8.51 -21.94 7.16
C GLN A 27 7.41 -20.91 7.19
N ALA A 28 6.74 -20.77 8.34
CA ALA A 28 5.82 -19.68 8.57
C ALA A 28 6.54 -18.38 8.24
N GLN A 29 5.95 -17.59 7.36
CA GLN A 29 6.55 -16.32 6.98
C GLN A 29 6.45 -15.37 8.17
N VAL A 30 7.49 -14.60 8.41
CA VAL A 30 7.52 -13.65 9.52
C VAL A 30 6.49 -12.55 9.27
N PHE A 31 5.50 -12.45 10.15
CA PHE A 31 4.59 -11.31 10.17
C PHE A 31 5.32 -10.06 10.63
N ALA A 32 5.11 -8.94 9.96
CA ALA A 32 5.72 -7.66 10.31
C ALA A 32 7.27 -7.71 10.36
N PRO A 33 7.97 -8.08 9.28
CA PRO A 33 9.42 -8.07 9.26
C PRO A 33 9.97 -6.65 9.40
N LEU A 34 11.19 -6.51 9.90
CA LEU A 34 11.82 -5.21 10.09
C LEU A 34 11.83 -4.39 8.79
N GLY A 35 11.38 -3.15 8.87
CA GLY A 35 11.24 -2.25 7.72
C GLY A 35 9.97 -2.46 6.90
N ALA A 36 9.06 -3.34 7.31
CA ALA A 36 7.76 -3.43 6.69
C ALA A 36 6.93 -2.16 6.95
N GLU A 37 6.15 -1.77 5.95
CA GLU A 37 5.30 -0.58 6.00
C GLU A 37 3.91 -0.88 5.45
N TRP A 38 2.88 -0.34 6.12
CA TRP A 38 1.49 -0.34 5.71
C TRP A 38 1.00 1.09 5.56
N HIS A 39 0.22 1.35 4.53
CA HIS A 39 -0.48 2.62 4.36
C HIS A 39 -1.99 2.34 4.30
N TYR A 40 -2.72 2.94 5.21
CA TYR A 40 -4.18 2.84 5.30
C TYR A 40 -4.83 4.18 4.99
N THR A 41 -6.01 4.17 4.42
CA THR A 41 -6.80 5.40 4.30
C THR A 41 -7.13 5.92 5.70
N TYR A 42 -6.96 7.22 5.91
CA TYR A 42 -7.37 7.91 7.13
C TYR A 42 -8.50 8.89 6.84
N SER A 43 -9.53 8.86 7.70
CA SER A 43 -10.60 9.83 7.72
C SER A 43 -10.92 10.19 9.17
N GLY A 44 -10.58 11.40 9.58
CA GLY A 44 -10.87 11.95 10.92
C GLY A 44 -12.18 12.72 10.92
N GLY A 45 -13.24 12.12 10.34
CA GLY A 45 -14.51 12.79 10.10
C GLY A 45 -14.56 13.51 8.75
N PRO A 46 -15.63 14.27 8.46
CA PRO A 46 -15.87 14.81 7.11
C PRO A 46 -14.87 15.88 6.67
N MET A 47 -14.03 16.36 7.58
CA MET A 47 -13.11 17.47 7.33
C MET A 47 -11.61 17.08 7.36
N SER A 48 -11.28 15.83 7.68
CA SER A 48 -9.87 15.38 7.79
C SER A 48 -9.65 14.15 6.94
N MET A 49 -8.79 14.25 5.93
CA MET A 49 -8.51 13.14 5.00
C MET A 49 -7.02 12.99 4.79
N GLY A 50 -6.57 11.73 4.74
CA GLY A 50 -5.17 11.44 4.56
C GLY A 50 -4.86 9.94 4.58
N TYR A 51 -3.75 9.59 5.23
CA TYR A 51 -3.39 8.20 5.44
C TYR A 51 -2.76 7.96 6.83
N THR A 52 -2.93 6.76 7.32
CA THR A 52 -2.20 6.21 8.45
C THR A 52 -1.06 5.36 7.92
N LYS A 53 0.16 5.63 8.36
CA LYS A 53 1.33 4.81 8.09
C LYS A 53 1.68 4.00 9.33
N ILE A 54 1.87 2.69 9.16
CA ILE A 54 2.41 1.81 10.19
C ILE A 54 3.77 1.31 9.70
N THR A 55 4.79 1.45 10.54
CA THR A 55 6.17 1.04 10.20
C THR A 55 6.73 0.14 11.29
N VAL A 56 7.37 -0.94 10.88
CA VAL A 56 8.17 -1.78 11.79
C VAL A 56 9.49 -1.09 12.06
N VAL A 57 9.68 -0.64 13.32
CA VAL A 57 10.85 0.18 13.65
C VAL A 57 11.97 -0.59 14.33
N LYS A 58 11.65 -1.62 15.12
CA LYS A 58 12.64 -2.48 15.79
C LYS A 58 12.01 -3.68 16.49
N ASP A 59 12.84 -4.63 16.84
CA ASP A 59 12.50 -5.69 17.78
C ASP A 59 12.70 -5.25 19.23
N THR A 60 11.93 -5.83 20.14
CA THR A 60 12.00 -5.59 21.59
C THR A 60 11.60 -6.84 22.36
N LEU A 61 12.01 -6.93 23.61
CA LEU A 61 11.59 -8.01 24.51
C LEU A 61 10.49 -7.50 25.44
N ILE A 62 9.37 -8.24 25.50
CA ILE A 62 8.26 -7.99 26.41
C ILE A 62 7.96 -9.32 27.11
N ASP A 63 8.06 -9.36 28.43
CA ASP A 63 7.87 -10.57 29.27
C ASP A 63 8.64 -11.80 28.75
N GLY A 64 9.86 -11.56 28.26
CA GLY A 64 10.75 -12.59 27.72
C GLY A 64 10.40 -13.09 26.30
N ARG A 65 9.39 -12.52 25.64
CA ARG A 65 9.03 -12.80 24.25
C ARG A 65 9.64 -11.75 23.32
N LEU A 66 10.17 -12.19 22.20
CA LEU A 66 10.61 -11.29 21.14
C LEU A 66 9.37 -10.72 20.41
N CYS A 67 9.24 -9.41 20.46
CA CYS A 67 8.14 -8.68 19.85
C CYS A 67 8.67 -7.67 18.83
N THR A 68 7.92 -7.46 17.80
CA THR A 68 8.15 -6.41 16.80
C THR A 68 7.39 -5.15 17.20
N LYS A 69 8.08 -4.02 17.27
CA LYS A 69 7.48 -2.71 17.56
C LYS A 69 7.01 -2.03 16.28
N LEU A 70 5.72 -1.71 16.24
CA LEU A 70 5.04 -1.00 15.17
C LEU A 70 4.84 0.46 15.58
N GLN A 71 5.31 1.41 14.78
CA GLN A 71 5.04 2.84 14.95
C GLN A 71 3.86 3.24 14.08
N LYS A 72 2.91 3.97 14.65
CA LYS A 72 1.73 4.49 13.94
C LYS A 72 1.84 5.99 13.76
N GLU A 73 1.71 6.43 12.52
CA GLU A 73 1.75 7.83 12.12
C GLU A 73 0.51 8.20 11.32
N GLN A 74 -0.01 9.39 11.55
CA GLN A 74 -1.08 9.98 10.75
C GLN A 74 -0.53 11.14 9.94
N HIS A 75 -0.90 11.17 8.67
CA HIS A 75 -0.59 12.22 7.71
C HIS A 75 -1.89 12.65 7.06
N TYR A 76 -2.35 13.87 7.33
CA TYR A 76 -3.65 14.32 6.84
C TYR A 76 -3.74 15.82 6.65
N ALA A 77 -4.70 16.23 5.84
CA ALA A 77 -5.13 17.61 5.68
C ALA A 77 -6.49 17.82 6.33
N ILE A 78 -6.71 18.99 6.88
CA ILE A 78 -8.02 19.44 7.34
C ILE A 78 -8.60 20.37 6.29
N TYR A 79 -9.87 20.16 5.92
CA TYR A 79 -10.56 21.03 4.96
C TYR A 79 -10.52 22.49 5.44
N GLY A 80 -10.09 23.40 4.57
CA GLY A 80 -9.94 24.80 4.91
C GLY A 80 -8.61 25.19 5.57
N ASN A 81 -7.73 24.23 5.88
CA ASN A 81 -6.39 24.49 6.40
C ASN A 81 -5.34 24.03 5.35
N PRO A 82 -4.43 24.91 4.88
CA PRO A 82 -3.39 24.54 3.93
C PRO A 82 -2.27 23.70 4.56
N GLU A 83 -2.19 23.59 5.87
CA GLU A 83 -1.13 22.89 6.57
C GLU A 83 -1.39 21.37 6.59
N LEU A 84 -0.38 20.59 6.20
CA LEU A 84 -0.38 19.14 6.37
C LEU A 84 0.02 18.80 7.80
N ILE A 85 -0.78 17.95 8.43
CA ILE A 85 -0.51 17.49 9.78
C ILE A 85 0.17 16.13 9.69
N HIS A 86 1.29 16.00 10.39
CA HIS A 86 2.02 14.75 10.58
C HIS A 86 2.23 14.52 12.07
N GLN A 87 1.79 13.38 12.58
CA GLN A 87 1.96 13.04 14.00
C GLN A 87 2.14 11.54 14.22
N VAL A 88 3.08 11.21 15.11
CA VAL A 88 3.14 9.86 15.69
C VAL A 88 2.10 9.80 16.80
N TYR A 89 1.12 8.90 16.68
CA TYR A 89 0.03 8.82 17.65
C TYR A 89 0.06 7.56 18.52
N GLY A 90 0.97 6.61 18.25
CA GLY A 90 1.12 5.45 19.09
C GLY A 90 2.08 4.38 18.58
N TYR A 91 2.17 3.34 19.39
CA TYR A 91 2.96 2.14 19.11
C TYR A 91 2.16 0.91 19.48
N ASP A 92 2.28 -0.13 18.67
CA ASP A 92 1.78 -1.47 18.97
C ASP A 92 2.94 -2.46 19.00
N TYR A 93 2.71 -3.60 19.60
CA TYR A 93 3.71 -4.65 19.72
C TYR A 93 3.08 -5.97 19.33
N VAL A 94 3.68 -6.64 18.36
CA VAL A 94 3.22 -7.95 17.89
C VAL A 94 4.31 -8.99 18.03
N THR A 95 3.93 -10.23 18.23
CA THR A 95 4.84 -11.38 18.22
C THR A 95 4.24 -12.48 17.39
N GLN A 96 5.09 -13.33 16.83
CA GLN A 96 4.65 -14.53 16.11
C GLN A 96 5.33 -15.75 16.71
N THR A 97 4.54 -16.78 16.98
CA THR A 97 5.02 -18.12 17.33
C THR A 97 4.36 -19.11 16.38
N ASP A 98 5.16 -19.77 15.56
CA ASP A 98 4.69 -20.63 14.48
C ASP A 98 3.69 -19.89 13.56
N ASP A 99 2.45 -20.35 13.51
CA ASP A 99 1.38 -19.78 12.67
C ASP A 99 0.53 -18.73 13.40
N MET A 100 0.75 -18.56 14.70
CA MET A 100 -0.03 -17.64 15.53
C MET A 100 0.65 -16.29 15.66
N VAL A 101 -0.06 -15.23 15.24
CA VAL A 101 0.33 -13.83 15.49
C VAL A 101 -0.46 -13.31 16.68
N GLN A 102 0.24 -12.68 17.63
CA GLN A 102 -0.36 -12.09 18.83
C GLN A 102 0.00 -10.62 18.95
N ILE A 103 -0.90 -9.85 19.52
CA ILE A 103 -0.69 -8.45 19.89
C ILE A 103 -0.57 -8.32 21.41
N PHE A 104 0.33 -7.45 21.88
CA PHE A 104 0.48 -7.12 23.28
C PHE A 104 -0.30 -5.84 23.60
N VAL A 105 -1.27 -5.95 24.50
CA VAL A 105 -2.12 -4.83 24.94
C VAL A 105 -2.35 -4.95 26.44
N ASP A 106 -2.21 -3.84 27.16
CA ASP A 106 -2.51 -3.70 28.59
C ASP A 106 -1.89 -4.82 29.46
N GLY A 107 -0.64 -5.21 29.17
CA GLY A 107 0.09 -6.20 29.94
C GLY A 107 -0.18 -7.65 29.58
N GLN A 108 -0.92 -7.92 28.49
CA GLN A 108 -1.29 -9.28 28.07
C GLN A 108 -1.11 -9.48 26.57
N PHE A 109 -0.93 -10.74 26.14
CA PHE A 109 -0.89 -11.14 24.74
C PHE A 109 -2.24 -11.71 24.32
N TYR A 110 -2.79 -11.19 23.23
CA TYR A 110 -4.04 -11.64 22.62
C TYR A 110 -3.79 -12.16 21.22
N ASN A 111 -4.52 -13.18 20.81
CA ASN A 111 -4.46 -13.67 19.43
C ASN A 111 -4.92 -12.59 18.46
N LEU A 112 -4.18 -12.42 17.37
CA LEU A 112 -4.52 -11.50 16.29
C LEU A 112 -4.87 -12.28 15.03
N TYR A 113 -3.97 -13.15 14.55
CA TYR A 113 -4.18 -14.01 13.40
C TYR A 113 -3.70 -15.43 13.70
N ASP A 114 -4.38 -16.41 13.11
CA ASP A 114 -3.98 -17.83 13.14
C ASP A 114 -3.96 -18.41 11.73
N PHE A 115 -2.77 -18.47 11.13
CA PHE A 115 -2.57 -19.03 9.79
C PHE A 115 -2.51 -20.57 9.80
N GLY A 116 -2.49 -21.20 10.97
CA GLY A 116 -2.61 -22.65 11.17
C GLY A 116 -4.05 -23.16 11.18
N SER A 117 -5.03 -22.26 11.28
CA SER A 117 -6.44 -22.63 11.37
C SER A 117 -6.95 -23.38 10.14
N GLU A 118 -7.93 -24.26 10.36
CA GLU A 118 -8.68 -24.96 9.33
C GLU A 118 -10.06 -24.31 9.10
N VAL A 119 -10.66 -24.56 7.94
CA VAL A 119 -12.03 -24.09 7.67
C VAL A 119 -13.01 -24.70 8.68
N GLY A 120 -13.77 -23.83 9.33
CA GLY A 120 -14.67 -24.16 10.43
C GLY A 120 -14.13 -23.85 11.82
N ASP A 121 -12.85 -23.54 11.94
CA ASP A 121 -12.26 -23.13 13.21
C ASP A 121 -12.76 -21.75 13.62
N VAL A 122 -12.72 -21.51 14.94
CA VAL A 122 -13.09 -20.25 15.56
C VAL A 122 -11.98 -19.85 16.52
N TRP A 123 -11.51 -18.60 16.42
CA TRP A 123 -10.61 -18.07 17.43
C TRP A 123 -11.09 -16.74 18.00
N THR A 124 -10.61 -16.45 19.18
CA THR A 124 -10.90 -15.20 19.88
C THR A 124 -9.87 -14.15 19.48
N VAL A 125 -10.32 -12.96 19.09
CA VAL A 125 -9.51 -11.80 18.81
C VAL A 125 -9.71 -10.72 19.86
N PHE A 126 -8.67 -9.96 20.13
CA PHE A 126 -8.76 -8.77 20.96
C PHE A 126 -9.45 -7.65 20.18
N GLY A 127 -10.44 -7.02 20.80
CA GLY A 127 -11.04 -5.79 20.30
C GLY A 127 -11.02 -4.75 21.41
N ARG A 128 -10.40 -3.62 21.16
CA ARG A 128 -10.25 -2.55 22.16
C ARG A 128 -11.29 -1.48 21.92
N TYR A 129 -12.28 -1.29 22.88
CA TYR A 129 -12.86 0.05 23.08
C TYR A 129 -13.63 0.19 24.39
N PHE A 130 -13.69 1.43 24.89
CA PHE A 130 -14.07 1.86 26.23
C PHE A 130 -15.54 1.65 26.65
N GLU A 131 -16.41 1.21 25.75
CA GLU A 131 -17.87 1.14 26.01
C GLU A 131 -18.48 -0.23 25.69
N CYS A 132 -17.66 -1.23 25.36
CA CYS A 132 -18.15 -2.56 25.08
C CYS A 132 -18.19 -3.43 26.34
N GLU A 133 -19.22 -4.26 26.48
CA GLU A 133 -19.34 -5.23 27.57
C GLU A 133 -18.30 -6.36 27.50
N ALA A 134 -17.57 -6.50 26.38
CA ALA A 134 -16.57 -7.54 26.16
C ALA A 134 -15.28 -6.98 25.57
N ASP A 135 -14.15 -7.38 26.12
CA ASP A 135 -12.79 -7.01 25.68
C ASP A 135 -12.29 -7.82 24.46
N TYR A 136 -13.11 -8.72 23.93
CA TYR A 136 -12.76 -9.63 22.84
C TYR A 136 -13.95 -10.02 22.00
N GLY A 137 -13.65 -10.38 20.76
CA GLY A 137 -14.62 -10.94 19.82
C GLY A 137 -14.19 -12.28 19.27
N THR A 138 -14.97 -12.86 18.40
CA THR A 138 -14.65 -14.11 17.72
C THR A 138 -14.70 -13.94 16.21
N VAL A 139 -13.90 -14.74 15.51
CA VAL A 139 -13.94 -14.87 14.06
C VAL A 139 -14.03 -16.33 13.67
N HIS A 140 -14.68 -16.60 12.56
CA HIS A 140 -14.88 -17.94 12.00
C HIS A 140 -14.12 -18.06 10.70
N VAL A 141 -13.32 -19.10 10.55
CA VAL A 141 -12.60 -19.40 9.32
C VAL A 141 -13.53 -20.02 8.29
N VAL A 142 -13.67 -19.38 7.14
CA VAL A 142 -14.54 -19.84 6.04
C VAL A 142 -13.74 -20.25 4.81
N GLY A 143 -12.47 -19.90 4.74
CA GLY A 143 -11.58 -20.22 3.63
C GLY A 143 -10.12 -20.16 4.01
N LYS A 144 -9.27 -20.84 3.25
CA LYS A 144 -7.80 -20.74 3.34
C LYS A 144 -7.18 -21.12 2.00
N GLY A 145 -5.97 -20.63 1.78
CA GLY A 145 -5.25 -20.95 0.56
C GLY A 145 -3.89 -20.28 0.48
N THR A 146 -3.37 -20.23 -0.73
CA THR A 146 -2.11 -19.53 -1.07
C THR A 146 -2.33 -18.69 -2.32
N GLU A 147 -1.66 -17.54 -2.38
CA GLU A 147 -1.63 -16.70 -3.56
C GLU A 147 -0.21 -16.17 -3.80
N LYS A 148 0.01 -15.55 -4.94
CA LYS A 148 1.31 -14.94 -5.26
C LYS A 148 1.21 -13.43 -5.23
N ILE A 149 2.07 -12.81 -4.43
CA ILE A 149 2.28 -11.36 -4.42
C ILE A 149 3.70 -11.10 -4.94
N ASN A 150 3.81 -10.39 -6.04
CA ASN A 150 5.09 -10.09 -6.71
C ASN A 150 5.99 -11.34 -6.92
N GLY A 151 5.35 -12.50 -7.19
CA GLY A 151 6.03 -13.77 -7.43
C GLY A 151 6.31 -14.61 -6.18
N VAL A 152 6.17 -14.06 -4.98
CA VAL A 152 6.31 -14.76 -3.70
C VAL A 152 4.99 -15.41 -3.32
N SER A 153 5.03 -16.70 -2.94
CA SER A 153 3.84 -17.43 -2.47
C SER A 153 3.59 -17.09 -1.00
N VAL A 154 2.40 -16.59 -0.70
CA VAL A 154 1.94 -16.27 0.66
C VAL A 154 0.67 -17.04 0.97
N ARG A 155 0.50 -17.43 2.24
CA ARG A 155 -0.73 -18.08 2.70
C ARG A 155 -1.77 -17.01 3.04
N TYR A 156 -3.03 -17.40 3.03
CA TYR A 156 -4.10 -16.56 3.56
C TYR A 156 -5.17 -17.42 4.24
N VAL A 157 -5.90 -16.79 5.13
CA VAL A 157 -7.16 -17.28 5.68
C VAL A 157 -8.26 -16.27 5.36
N GLU A 158 -9.46 -16.79 5.12
CA GLU A 158 -10.68 -15.98 4.95
C GLU A 158 -11.55 -16.19 6.16
N VAL A 159 -11.95 -15.09 6.77
CA VAL A 159 -12.73 -15.12 8.01
C VAL A 159 -13.99 -14.29 7.85
N VAL A 160 -15.02 -14.67 8.58
CA VAL A 160 -16.20 -13.86 8.82
C VAL A 160 -16.25 -13.48 10.29
N ASP A 161 -16.74 -12.29 10.55
CA ASP A 161 -16.92 -11.83 11.92
C ASP A 161 -17.92 -12.67 12.68
N GLY A 162 -17.52 -13.05 13.88
CA GLY A 162 -18.39 -13.58 14.89
C GLY A 162 -19.06 -12.47 15.71
N GLN A 163 -19.20 -12.72 16.99
CA GLN A 163 -19.75 -11.76 17.93
C GLN A 163 -18.67 -10.78 18.38
N TYR A 164 -18.99 -9.49 18.45
CA TYR A 164 -18.19 -8.38 19.02
C TYR A 164 -16.88 -8.02 18.31
N SER A 165 -16.57 -8.54 17.14
CA SER A 165 -15.40 -8.12 16.39
C SER A 165 -15.74 -7.80 14.95
N SER A 166 -15.04 -6.87 14.35
CA SER A 166 -15.16 -6.56 12.94
C SER A 166 -13.82 -6.15 12.34
N TRP A 167 -13.42 -6.84 11.27
CA TRP A 167 -12.47 -6.34 10.31
C TRP A 167 -13.17 -5.78 9.06
N GLY A 168 -14.47 -6.05 8.92
CA GLY A 168 -15.26 -5.55 7.81
C GLY A 168 -15.53 -4.05 7.97
N TYR A 169 -15.53 -3.33 6.88
CA TYR A 169 -16.09 -1.98 6.76
C TYR A 169 -17.63 -2.12 6.69
N GLY A 170 -18.16 -2.79 7.69
CA GLY A 170 -19.60 -2.94 7.84
C GLY A 170 -20.15 -1.67 8.45
N ASP A 171 -20.38 -0.67 7.60
CA ASP A 171 -21.23 0.44 7.98
C ASP A 171 -22.61 -0.07 8.33
N ALA A 172 -22.83 -0.29 9.61
CA ALA A 172 -24.17 -0.45 10.19
C ALA A 172 -25.03 0.84 10.00
N ILE A 173 -24.64 1.72 9.09
CA ILE A 173 -25.39 2.96 8.79
C ILE A 173 -26.64 2.68 7.96
N TYR A 174 -26.75 1.53 7.30
CA TYR A 174 -27.90 1.17 6.47
C TYR A 174 -28.43 -0.28 6.67
N GLY A 175 -28.43 -0.76 7.88
CA GLY A 175 -29.54 -1.62 8.33
C GLY A 175 -29.52 -3.10 8.01
N GLU A 176 -28.44 -3.70 7.51
CA GLU A 176 -28.29 -5.17 7.50
C GLU A 176 -26.80 -5.52 7.72
N PRO A 177 -26.45 -6.40 8.65
CA PRO A 177 -25.09 -6.88 8.81
C PRO A 177 -24.72 -7.72 7.59
N GLN A 178 -24.02 -7.14 6.64
CA GLN A 178 -23.35 -7.94 5.63
C GLN A 178 -22.19 -8.67 6.33
N GLN A 179 -22.26 -9.99 6.35
CA GLN A 179 -21.14 -10.83 6.75
C GLN A 179 -20.10 -10.80 5.64
N ASP A 180 -19.35 -9.70 5.56
CA ASP A 180 -18.29 -9.59 4.58
C ASP A 180 -17.14 -10.52 5.01
N THR A 181 -16.72 -11.36 4.08
CA THR A 181 -15.54 -12.20 4.26
C THR A 181 -14.31 -11.32 4.17
N VAL A 182 -13.44 -11.36 5.18
CA VAL A 182 -12.17 -10.68 5.21
C VAL A 182 -11.05 -11.66 4.91
N LYS A 183 -10.25 -11.36 3.89
CA LYS A 183 -9.03 -12.10 3.60
C LYS A 183 -7.88 -11.52 4.44
N ILE A 184 -7.24 -12.37 5.24
CA ILE A 184 -6.05 -12.07 6.02
C ILE A 184 -4.87 -12.77 5.37
N ILE A 185 -3.94 -12.01 4.84
CA ILE A 185 -2.76 -12.52 4.11
C ILE A 185 -1.57 -12.54 5.05
N GLU A 186 -0.86 -13.66 5.07
CA GLU A 186 0.40 -13.79 5.81
C GLU A 186 1.38 -12.68 5.42
N ARG A 187 2.09 -12.07 6.37
CA ARG A 187 2.92 -10.87 6.27
C ARG A 187 2.14 -9.56 6.15
N VAL A 188 1.04 -9.52 5.39
CA VAL A 188 0.30 -8.30 5.05
C VAL A 188 -0.79 -7.97 6.08
N GLY A 189 -1.49 -9.00 6.56
CA GLY A 189 -2.68 -8.83 7.39
C GLY A 189 -3.96 -8.71 6.56
N PRO A 190 -5.02 -8.11 7.12
CA PRO A 190 -6.33 -8.01 6.47
C PRO A 190 -6.30 -7.13 5.23
N VAL A 191 -6.91 -7.61 4.13
CA VAL A 191 -7.12 -6.84 2.91
C VAL A 191 -8.52 -6.24 2.95
N GLY A 192 -8.63 -4.95 2.68
CA GLY A 192 -9.90 -4.25 2.71
C GLY A 192 -10.29 -3.74 4.11
N SER A 193 -9.41 -3.86 5.10
CA SER A 193 -9.65 -3.46 6.48
C SER A 193 -8.36 -2.98 7.14
N PHE A 194 -8.48 -2.43 8.34
CA PHE A 194 -7.32 -2.02 9.16
C PHE A 194 -6.59 -3.24 9.74
N LEU A 195 -5.32 -3.08 10.10
CA LEU A 195 -4.45 -4.15 10.60
C LEU A 195 -5.04 -4.84 11.85
N PHE A 196 -5.68 -4.08 12.72
CA PHE A 196 -6.26 -4.58 13.96
C PHE A 196 -7.79 -4.60 13.88
N PRO A 197 -8.45 -5.63 14.45
CA PRO A 197 -9.90 -5.70 14.45
C PRO A 197 -10.49 -4.59 15.33
N ARG A 198 -11.72 -4.19 14.98
CA ARG A 198 -12.53 -3.27 15.76
C ARG A 198 -13.64 -4.02 16.49
N GLN A 199 -14.13 -3.45 17.57
CA GLN A 199 -15.36 -3.95 18.21
C GLN A 199 -16.60 -3.39 17.52
N LYS A 200 -17.60 -4.24 17.32
CA LYS A 200 -18.89 -3.86 16.68
C LYS A 200 -19.73 -2.86 17.46
N CYS A 201 -19.43 -2.66 18.73
CA CYS A 201 -20.16 -1.73 19.60
C CYS A 201 -19.61 -0.31 19.56
N GLU A 202 -18.59 -0.06 18.74
CA GLU A 202 -17.99 1.25 18.64
C GLU A 202 -18.81 2.16 17.74
N PHE A 203 -19.16 3.35 18.27
CA PHE A 203 -19.68 4.41 17.42
C PHE A 203 -18.53 5.02 16.64
N ASP A 204 -18.59 4.94 15.33
CA ASP A 204 -17.51 5.37 14.44
C ASP A 204 -17.33 6.89 14.47
N GLY A 205 -16.52 7.35 15.40
CA GLY A 205 -16.09 8.75 15.48
C GLY A 205 -15.01 9.13 14.47
N GLY A 206 -14.62 8.21 13.58
CA GLY A 206 -13.48 8.38 12.67
C GLY A 206 -12.15 8.16 13.40
N GLY A 207 -11.16 7.66 12.74
CA GLY A 207 -9.84 7.49 13.36
C GLY A 207 -8.95 6.51 12.62
N GLU A 208 -8.60 5.42 13.26
CA GLU A 208 -7.59 4.48 12.77
C GLU A 208 -8.07 3.54 11.66
N SER A 209 -9.29 3.68 11.20
CA SER A 209 -9.94 2.73 10.31
C SER A 209 -9.96 3.20 8.88
N GLY A 210 -9.33 2.45 8.05
CA GLY A 210 -9.38 2.69 6.63
C GLY A 210 -8.93 1.46 5.86
N LEU A 211 -9.21 1.47 4.57
CA LEU A 211 -8.79 0.42 3.66
C LEU A 211 -7.26 0.42 3.54
N LEU A 212 -6.66 -0.77 3.52
CA LEU A 212 -5.26 -0.93 3.16
C LEU A 212 -5.04 -0.42 1.74
N ARG A 213 -4.16 0.57 1.60
CA ARG A 213 -3.74 1.10 0.29
C ARG A 213 -2.57 0.31 -0.25
N CYS A 214 -1.52 0.21 0.58
CA CYS A 214 -0.26 -0.39 0.18
C CYS A 214 0.38 -1.12 1.36
N TYR A 215 1.14 -2.13 0.99
CA TYR A 215 2.10 -2.80 1.86
C TYR A 215 3.45 -2.85 1.17
N SER A 216 4.54 -2.78 1.93
CA SER A 216 5.89 -3.05 1.42
C SER A 216 6.77 -3.70 2.47
N ASP A 217 7.61 -4.63 2.04
CA ASP A 217 8.74 -5.16 2.79
C ASP A 217 9.88 -5.55 1.83
N SER A 218 11.00 -6.03 2.38
CA SER A 218 12.19 -6.38 1.60
C SER A 218 12.02 -7.61 0.70
N GLU A 219 11.01 -8.45 0.93
CA GLU A 219 10.78 -9.70 0.19
C GLU A 219 9.63 -9.56 -0.82
N LEU A 220 8.49 -9.01 -0.38
CA LEU A 220 7.34 -8.80 -1.25
C LEU A 220 7.48 -7.56 -2.14
N GLY A 221 8.36 -6.61 -1.75
CA GLY A 221 8.38 -5.30 -2.37
C GLY A 221 7.09 -4.51 -2.10
N GLN A 222 6.90 -3.40 -2.82
CA GLN A 222 5.69 -2.60 -2.70
C GLN A 222 4.53 -3.24 -3.47
N THR A 223 3.38 -3.36 -2.82
CA THR A 223 2.14 -3.91 -3.38
C THR A 223 0.98 -2.97 -3.06
N ASN A 224 0.18 -2.65 -4.09
CA ASN A 224 -1.03 -1.83 -3.96
C ASN A 224 -2.26 -2.74 -3.82
N PHE A 225 -3.13 -2.42 -2.87
CA PHE A 225 -4.37 -3.16 -2.58
C PHE A 225 -5.63 -2.37 -2.97
N THR A 226 -5.48 -1.11 -3.40
CA THR A 226 -6.61 -0.31 -3.87
C THR A 226 -6.95 -0.64 -5.32
N LEU A 227 -8.25 -0.57 -5.65
CA LEU A 227 -8.74 -0.72 -7.03
C LEU A 227 -8.33 0.44 -7.95
N THR A 228 -7.83 1.53 -7.37
CA THR A 228 -7.34 2.73 -8.06
C THR A 228 -5.83 2.83 -7.87
N ASN A 229 -5.11 3.31 -8.87
CA ASN A 229 -3.66 3.57 -8.78
C ASN A 229 -3.36 4.79 -7.87
N THR A 230 -4.09 4.94 -6.77
CA THR A 230 -3.84 6.01 -5.81
C THR A 230 -2.50 5.76 -5.12
N PRO A 231 -1.58 6.72 -5.08
CA PRO A 231 -0.32 6.60 -4.36
C PRO A 231 -0.56 6.26 -2.88
N CYS A 232 0.37 5.51 -2.29
CA CYS A 232 0.26 5.06 -0.89
C CYS A 232 0.11 6.23 0.09
N ASP A 233 0.82 7.31 -0.18
CA ASP A 233 0.93 8.54 0.61
C ASP A 233 0.01 9.67 0.11
N TYR A 234 -0.96 9.35 -0.74
CA TYR A 234 -1.88 10.37 -1.26
C TYR A 234 -2.73 11.00 -0.16
N ILE A 235 -2.71 12.33 -0.11
CA ILE A 235 -3.57 13.15 0.74
C ILE A 235 -4.47 14.01 -0.16
N ASN A 236 -5.78 13.84 -0.04
CA ASN A 236 -6.73 14.69 -0.74
C ASN A 236 -6.85 16.02 0.01
N SER A 237 -6.02 16.98 -0.31
CA SER A 237 -6.16 18.34 0.18
C SER A 237 -6.89 19.16 -0.87
N GLN A 238 -8.18 19.37 -0.71
CA GLN A 238 -8.95 20.26 -1.61
C GLN A 238 -8.46 21.72 -1.59
N ASN A 239 -7.45 22.01 -0.77
CA ASN A 239 -6.81 23.32 -0.65
C ASN A 239 -5.31 23.33 -0.94
N GLN A 240 -4.74 22.24 -1.40
CA GLN A 240 -3.48 22.41 -2.07
C GLN A 240 -3.78 23.21 -3.35
N SER A 241 -3.55 24.52 -3.30
CA SER A 241 -2.94 25.14 -4.47
C SER A 241 -1.93 24.09 -4.92
N VAL A 242 -2.12 23.55 -6.12
CA VAL A 242 -1.15 22.64 -6.73
C VAL A 242 0.19 23.24 -6.39
N GLU A 243 0.89 22.72 -5.37
CA GLU A 243 2.32 22.76 -5.37
C GLU A 243 2.59 21.94 -6.63
N GLU A 244 2.73 22.68 -7.71
CA GLU A 244 3.17 22.18 -8.97
C GLU A 244 4.40 21.36 -8.57
N LEU A 245 4.22 20.04 -8.37
CA LEU A 245 5.34 19.13 -8.48
C LEU A 245 6.00 19.72 -9.70
N ALA A 246 7.19 20.31 -9.54
CA ALA A 246 7.87 20.96 -10.62
C ALA A 246 8.17 19.90 -11.66
N LEU A 247 7.11 19.49 -12.34
CA LEU A 247 7.19 18.86 -13.64
C LEU A 247 8.10 19.79 -14.39
N PRO A 248 9.17 19.28 -14.93
CA PRO A 248 10.14 20.09 -15.63
C PRO A 248 9.34 21.03 -16.54
N SER A 249 9.23 22.30 -16.14
CA SER A 249 8.33 23.24 -16.78
C SER A 249 8.95 23.66 -18.10
N ILE A 250 8.15 23.59 -19.18
CA ILE A 250 8.55 24.25 -20.42
C ILE A 250 8.76 25.72 -20.16
N GLU A 251 9.88 26.25 -20.60
CA GLU A 251 10.14 27.68 -20.61
C GLU A 251 9.67 28.28 -21.95
N VAL A 252 8.99 29.40 -21.88
CA VAL A 252 8.43 30.10 -23.02
C VAL A 252 8.87 31.56 -22.98
N TYR A 253 9.79 31.95 -23.86
CA TYR A 253 10.35 33.27 -23.86
C TYR A 253 10.65 33.81 -25.27
N PRO A 254 10.62 35.16 -25.46
CA PRO A 254 10.04 36.13 -24.54
C PRO A 254 8.53 35.94 -24.44
N ASN A 255 7.98 36.19 -23.27
CA ASN A 255 6.53 36.18 -23.07
C ASN A 255 6.16 37.34 -22.12
N PRO A 256 5.53 38.41 -22.60
CA PRO A 256 4.98 38.63 -23.96
C PRO A 256 6.01 38.68 -25.09
N CYS A 257 5.59 38.23 -26.32
CA CYS A 257 6.44 38.23 -27.55
C CYS A 257 5.88 39.14 -28.63
N ASP A 258 6.76 39.56 -29.55
CA ASP A 258 6.46 40.41 -30.69
C ASP A 258 6.52 39.61 -32.01
N GLY A 259 5.93 38.41 -32.06
CA GLY A 259 5.82 37.55 -33.22
C GLY A 259 6.60 36.25 -33.13
N VAL A 260 7.73 36.19 -32.45
CA VAL A 260 8.52 34.94 -32.29
C VAL A 260 8.62 34.58 -30.82
N VAL A 261 8.36 33.32 -30.49
CA VAL A 261 8.46 32.77 -29.14
C VAL A 261 9.35 31.52 -29.17
N THR A 262 10.27 31.43 -28.24
CA THR A 262 11.11 30.25 -28.02
C THR A 262 10.55 29.37 -26.93
N ILE A 263 10.51 28.07 -27.17
CA ILE A 263 10.08 27.06 -26.21
C ILE A 263 11.27 26.18 -25.91
N ALA A 264 11.64 26.09 -24.63
CA ALA A 264 12.68 25.20 -24.15
C ALA A 264 12.07 24.09 -23.27
N PHE A 265 12.45 22.85 -23.57
CA PHE A 265 12.01 21.66 -22.85
C PHE A 265 13.03 21.25 -21.80
N PRO A 266 12.59 20.80 -20.64
CA PRO A 266 13.48 20.44 -19.53
C PRO A 266 14.19 19.09 -19.71
N THR A 267 13.73 18.29 -20.68
CA THR A 267 14.26 16.94 -20.96
C THR A 267 14.51 16.75 -22.45
N ASN A 268 15.37 15.82 -22.81
CA ASN A 268 15.68 15.46 -24.21
C ASN A 268 14.60 14.56 -24.84
N GLY A 269 13.35 14.68 -24.42
CA GLY A 269 12.20 13.97 -25.00
C GLY A 269 11.78 14.52 -26.36
N LYS A 270 10.95 13.76 -27.08
CA LYS A 270 10.24 14.23 -28.28
C LYS A 270 8.86 14.70 -27.89
N PHE A 271 8.54 15.94 -28.20
CA PHE A 271 7.26 16.55 -27.87
C PHE A 271 6.46 16.88 -29.12
N ASN A 272 5.16 16.70 -29.06
CA ASN A 272 4.22 17.26 -30.01
C ASN A 272 3.66 18.54 -29.41
N ILE A 273 3.73 19.64 -30.17
CA ILE A 273 3.29 20.96 -29.71
C ILE A 273 2.04 21.35 -30.48
N CYS A 274 1.03 21.83 -29.76
CA CYS A 274 -0.13 22.48 -30.34
C CYS A 274 -0.30 23.86 -29.72
N VAL A 275 -0.62 24.86 -30.55
CA VAL A 275 -0.96 26.20 -30.12
C VAL A 275 -2.44 26.47 -30.42
N TYR A 276 -3.16 26.94 -29.42
CA TYR A 276 -4.59 27.21 -29.52
C TYR A 276 -4.85 28.69 -29.31
N ASP A 277 -5.83 29.22 -30.01
CA ASP A 277 -6.33 30.57 -29.74
C ASP A 277 -7.23 30.61 -28.46
N ARG A 278 -7.69 31.81 -28.08
CA ARG A 278 -8.57 32.01 -26.93
C ARG A 278 -9.91 31.27 -27.02
N TYR A 279 -10.29 30.77 -28.18
CA TYR A 279 -11.52 29.99 -28.43
C TYR A 279 -11.27 28.49 -28.47
N GLY A 280 -10.02 28.05 -28.17
CA GLY A 280 -9.64 26.64 -28.20
C GLY A 280 -9.43 26.04 -29.58
N ARG A 281 -9.34 26.87 -30.64
CA ARG A 281 -9.06 26.40 -32.00
C ARG A 281 -7.54 26.24 -32.14
N GLU A 282 -7.12 25.10 -32.67
CA GLU A 282 -5.74 24.87 -33.02
C GLU A 282 -5.33 25.80 -34.18
N VAL A 283 -4.27 26.58 -33.94
CA VAL A 283 -3.73 27.53 -34.90
C VAL A 283 -2.36 27.14 -35.42
N LYS A 284 -1.64 26.29 -34.68
CA LYS A 284 -0.32 25.76 -35.08
C LYS A 284 -0.06 24.42 -34.42
N ALA A 285 0.55 23.47 -35.16
CA ALA A 285 0.98 22.19 -34.63
C ALA A 285 2.36 21.84 -35.15
N LEU A 286 3.21 21.27 -34.27
CA LEU A 286 4.57 20.82 -34.56
C LEU A 286 4.76 19.43 -33.97
N GLN A 287 5.38 18.53 -34.69
CA GLN A 287 5.58 17.15 -34.26
C GLN A 287 7.06 16.85 -34.02
N SER A 288 7.32 15.97 -33.05
CA SER A 288 8.66 15.43 -32.75
C SER A 288 9.72 16.49 -32.46
N VAL A 289 9.35 17.55 -31.75
CA VAL A 289 10.27 18.62 -31.32
C VAL A 289 11.15 18.14 -30.19
N ILE A 290 12.44 18.49 -30.24
CA ILE A 290 13.45 18.10 -29.24
C ILE A 290 14.16 19.37 -28.73
N ASN A 291 14.48 19.42 -27.44
CA ASN A 291 15.25 20.46 -26.76
C ASN A 291 14.59 21.85 -26.80
N THR A 292 14.85 22.64 -27.84
CA THR A 292 14.40 24.02 -27.95
C THR A 292 13.94 24.33 -29.38
N ILE A 293 12.83 25.03 -29.49
CA ILE A 293 12.28 25.45 -30.79
C ILE A 293 11.77 26.88 -30.73
N ALA A 294 12.00 27.62 -31.81
CA ALA A 294 11.37 28.91 -32.01
C ALA A 294 10.10 28.76 -32.89
N ILE A 295 9.01 29.30 -32.42
CA ILE A 295 7.72 29.34 -33.13
C ILE A 295 7.49 30.76 -33.61
N ASP A 296 7.35 30.92 -34.93
CA ASP A 296 6.93 32.17 -35.55
C ASP A 296 5.40 32.29 -35.50
N MET A 297 4.92 33.32 -34.82
CA MET A 297 3.51 33.67 -34.66
C MET A 297 3.18 35.03 -35.29
N SER A 298 4.10 35.60 -36.11
CA SER A 298 3.98 36.95 -36.70
C SER A 298 2.75 37.12 -37.62
N ASP A 299 2.23 36.03 -38.12
CA ASP A 299 1.04 35.95 -38.98
C ASP A 299 -0.28 35.87 -38.19
N MET A 300 -0.19 35.82 -36.84
CA MET A 300 -1.34 35.67 -35.97
C MET A 300 -1.80 36.99 -35.37
N PRO A 301 -3.10 37.14 -35.10
CA PRO A 301 -3.63 38.31 -34.41
C PRO A 301 -3.01 38.48 -33.00
N GLN A 302 -2.80 39.71 -32.60
CA GLN A 302 -2.40 40.03 -31.20
C GLN A 302 -3.43 39.46 -30.21
N GLY A 303 -2.93 38.88 -29.12
CA GLY A 303 -3.81 38.28 -28.14
C GLY A 303 -3.17 37.18 -27.28
N MET A 304 -4.04 36.43 -26.63
CA MET A 304 -3.65 35.32 -25.74
C MET A 304 -3.80 33.99 -26.48
N TYR A 305 -2.77 33.18 -26.38
CA TYR A 305 -2.70 31.84 -26.93
C TYR A 305 -2.33 30.84 -25.83
N TYR A 306 -2.68 29.60 -26.01
CA TYR A 306 -2.32 28.50 -25.14
C TYR A 306 -1.50 27.48 -25.92
N LEU A 307 -0.32 27.18 -25.40
CA LEU A 307 0.56 26.15 -25.92
C LEU A 307 0.38 24.91 -25.08
N THR A 308 0.24 23.75 -25.73
CA THR A 308 0.36 22.44 -25.10
C THR A 308 1.52 21.69 -25.74
N ALA A 309 2.29 20.97 -24.92
CA ALA A 309 3.34 20.08 -25.38
C ALA A 309 3.14 18.72 -24.72
N SER A 310 3.08 17.65 -25.53
CA SER A 310 2.87 16.29 -25.07
C SER A 310 3.93 15.34 -25.62
N ASP A 311 4.43 14.43 -24.78
CA ASP A 311 5.32 13.33 -25.17
C ASP A 311 4.57 12.00 -25.38
N GLY A 312 3.23 12.01 -25.25
CA GLY A 312 2.35 10.84 -25.33
C GLY A 312 1.86 10.36 -23.97
N ASP A 313 2.66 10.48 -22.92
CA ASP A 313 2.32 10.06 -21.57
C ASP A 313 1.94 11.27 -20.69
N SER A 314 2.56 12.40 -20.92
CA SER A 314 2.37 13.65 -20.18
C SER A 314 2.02 14.81 -21.08
N SER A 315 1.37 15.84 -20.56
CA SER A 315 1.05 17.07 -21.26
C SER A 315 1.36 18.28 -20.38
N LEU A 316 2.09 19.23 -20.95
CA LEU A 316 2.47 20.50 -20.33
C LEU A 316 1.76 21.64 -21.06
N SER A 317 1.30 22.64 -20.33
CA SER A 317 0.63 23.80 -20.92
C SER A 317 1.23 25.13 -20.46
N LYS A 318 1.34 26.09 -21.37
CA LYS A 318 1.77 27.46 -21.07
C LYS A 318 0.96 28.49 -21.84
N LYS A 319 0.76 29.64 -21.21
CA LYS A 319 0.13 30.79 -21.86
C LYS A 319 1.17 31.62 -22.61
N ILE A 320 0.85 32.04 -23.83
CA ILE A 320 1.62 32.97 -24.67
C ILE A 320 0.81 34.25 -24.85
N ILE A 321 1.47 35.39 -24.72
CA ILE A 321 0.90 36.71 -25.01
C ILE A 321 1.61 37.31 -26.21
N LEU A 322 0.91 37.43 -27.32
CA LEU A 322 1.40 38.08 -28.56
C LEU A 322 0.96 39.54 -28.55
N LYS A 323 1.92 40.44 -28.69
CA LYS A 323 1.70 41.89 -28.77
C LYS A 323 1.54 42.38 -30.19
#